data_dbaf212840b1f66af738d5b975c1f4de
#
_entry.id   dbaf212840b1f66af738d5b975c1f4de
#
_cell.length_a   1.000
_cell.length_b   1.000
_cell.length_c   1.000
_cell.angle_alpha   90.00
_cell.angle_beta   90.00
_cell.angle_gamma   90.00
#
_symmetry.space_group_name_H-M   'P 1'
#
loop_
_entity.id
_entity.type
_entity.pdbx_description
1 polymer ?
#
loop_
_entity_poly.entity_id
_entity_poly.type
_entity_poly.pdbx_seq_one_letter_code
_entity_poly.pdbx_strand_id
1 'polypeptide(L)'
;ADSIAQAIRCGGPHLDAIQLDMIWPSPRELSEGLAGSKKDLSVILQVGGTALQEVGNCRIRLARKLEVYTGLIDGVVLDKSMWHGRPMDAEALLLYIEAITRQISWLRIGVAGGLGPDTMDLATPILQRYPKVSVDARSQLRQSGNPYDDVDWSLVEHYVEVADRFLARYQESPLAA
;
A
#
# COMPACT_ATOMS: atom_id res chain seq x y z
N ALA A 1 -11.09 -11.10 13.78
CA ALA A 1 -11.41 -12.20 12.88
C ALA A 1 -12.73 -11.96 12.14
N ASP A 2 -13.84 -11.78 12.83
CA ASP A 2 -15.19 -11.69 12.23
C ASP A 2 -15.35 -10.54 11.24
N SER A 3 -14.79 -9.36 11.52
CA SER A 3 -14.84 -8.20 10.62
C SER A 3 -14.10 -8.43 9.29
N ILE A 4 -12.98 -9.13 9.32
CA ILE A 4 -12.21 -9.48 8.11
C ILE A 4 -13.01 -10.48 7.27
N ALA A 5 -13.51 -11.55 7.89
CA ALA A 5 -14.35 -12.53 7.22
C ALA A 5 -15.64 -11.91 6.64
N GLN A 6 -16.23 -10.94 7.34
CA GLN A 6 -17.40 -10.20 6.84
C GLN A 6 -17.04 -9.33 5.64
N ALA A 7 -15.94 -8.58 5.69
CA ALA A 7 -15.48 -7.74 4.57
C ALA A 7 -15.24 -8.59 3.31
N ILE A 8 -14.61 -9.76 3.46
CA ILE A 8 -14.38 -10.70 2.36
C ILE A 8 -15.71 -11.18 1.76
N ARG A 9 -16.69 -11.54 2.60
CA ARG A 9 -18.03 -11.94 2.11
C ARG A 9 -18.75 -10.82 1.37
N CYS A 10 -18.63 -9.58 1.87
CA CYS A 10 -19.23 -8.42 1.21
C CYS A 10 -18.58 -8.09 -0.14
N GLY A 11 -17.29 -8.35 -0.31
CA GLY A 11 -16.57 -8.18 -1.57
C GLY A 11 -17.01 -9.15 -2.67
N GLY A 12 -17.62 -10.29 -2.29
CA GLY A 12 -18.19 -11.24 -3.22
C GLY A 12 -17.17 -12.11 -3.96
N PRO A 13 -17.63 -12.84 -5.01
CA PRO A 13 -16.82 -13.87 -5.66
C PRO A 13 -15.68 -13.32 -6.54
N HIS A 14 -15.75 -12.05 -6.91
CA HIS A 14 -14.74 -11.39 -7.76
C HIS A 14 -13.71 -10.59 -6.96
N LEU A 15 -13.71 -10.71 -5.64
CA LEU A 15 -12.72 -10.05 -4.78
C LEU A 15 -11.35 -10.73 -4.97
N ASP A 16 -10.36 -10.01 -5.49
CA ASP A 16 -9.01 -10.51 -5.72
C ASP A 16 -8.01 -10.07 -4.64
N ALA A 17 -8.28 -8.94 -3.98
CA ALA A 17 -7.43 -8.43 -2.91
C ALA A 17 -8.24 -7.69 -1.86
N ILE A 18 -7.73 -7.67 -0.63
CA ILE A 18 -8.18 -6.77 0.44
C ILE A 18 -7.01 -5.95 0.95
N GLN A 19 -7.26 -4.66 1.19
CA GLN A 19 -6.31 -3.79 1.87
C GLN A 19 -6.79 -3.55 3.30
N LEU A 20 -5.94 -3.85 4.26
CA LEU A 20 -6.23 -3.71 5.68
C LEU A 20 -5.59 -2.42 6.20
N ASP A 21 -6.42 -1.40 6.45
CA ASP A 21 -6.03 -0.16 7.12
C ASP A 21 -6.19 -0.35 8.64
N MET A 22 -5.34 -1.20 9.20
CA MET A 22 -5.35 -1.58 10.60
C MET A 22 -3.96 -1.43 11.22
N ILE A 23 -3.92 -0.95 12.45
CA ILE A 23 -2.66 -0.86 13.19
C ILE A 23 -2.30 -2.24 13.72
N TRP A 24 -1.38 -2.91 13.06
CA TRP A 24 -0.82 -4.21 13.44
C TRP A 24 -1.87 -5.25 13.86
N PRO A 25 -2.74 -5.73 12.94
CA PRO A 25 -3.71 -6.76 13.27
C PRO A 25 -3.02 -7.99 13.86
N SER A 26 -3.66 -8.64 14.83
CA SER A 26 -3.14 -9.90 15.37
C SER A 26 -2.96 -10.94 14.26
N PRO A 27 -1.78 -11.54 14.08
CA PRO A 27 -1.57 -12.57 13.07
C PRO A 27 -2.53 -13.74 13.20
N ARG A 28 -2.90 -14.10 14.44
CA ARG A 28 -3.88 -15.13 14.71
C ARG A 28 -5.28 -14.73 14.22
N GLU A 29 -5.75 -13.53 14.58
CA GLU A 29 -7.07 -13.05 14.15
C GLU A 29 -7.13 -12.84 12.64
N LEU A 30 -6.02 -12.42 12.03
CA LEU A 30 -5.91 -12.32 10.57
C LEU A 30 -6.04 -13.72 9.94
N SER A 31 -5.31 -14.70 10.42
CA SER A 31 -5.39 -16.08 9.94
C SER A 31 -6.81 -16.67 10.11
N GLU A 32 -7.44 -16.45 11.26
CA GLU A 32 -8.82 -16.89 11.54
C GLU A 32 -9.82 -16.17 10.62
N GLY A 33 -9.65 -14.87 10.37
CA GLY A 33 -10.51 -14.08 9.47
C GLY A 33 -10.38 -14.44 8.00
N LEU A 34 -9.20 -14.94 7.60
CA LEU A 34 -8.93 -15.44 6.24
C LEU A 34 -9.35 -16.91 6.06
N ALA A 35 -9.64 -17.62 7.14
CA ALA A 35 -10.06 -19.03 7.06
C ALA A 35 -11.34 -19.16 6.22
N GLY A 36 -11.27 -19.96 5.16
CA GLY A 36 -12.38 -20.14 4.22
C GLY A 36 -12.47 -19.12 3.09
N SER A 37 -11.55 -18.15 3.01
CA SER A 37 -11.39 -17.34 1.81
C SER A 37 -10.84 -18.15 0.64
N LYS A 38 -11.01 -17.66 -0.60
CA LYS A 38 -10.38 -18.29 -1.76
C LYS A 38 -8.85 -18.23 -1.62
N LYS A 39 -8.16 -19.26 -2.14
CA LYS A 39 -6.69 -19.40 -2.01
C LYS A 39 -5.91 -18.22 -2.61
N ASP A 40 -6.47 -17.59 -3.64
CA ASP A 40 -5.78 -16.54 -4.42
C ASP A 40 -6.14 -15.12 -3.94
N LEU A 41 -6.81 -14.99 -2.79
CA LEU A 41 -7.10 -13.67 -2.21
C LEU A 41 -5.81 -13.03 -1.70
N SER A 42 -5.39 -11.95 -2.33
CA SER A 42 -4.25 -11.15 -1.88
C SER A 42 -4.60 -10.31 -0.66
N VAL A 43 -3.69 -10.26 0.30
CA VAL A 43 -3.83 -9.42 1.51
C VAL A 43 -2.74 -8.37 1.53
N ILE A 44 -3.15 -7.11 1.57
CA ILE A 44 -2.26 -5.95 1.61
C ILE A 44 -2.43 -5.26 2.97
N LEU A 45 -1.34 -5.04 3.68
CA LEU A 45 -1.36 -4.31 4.94
C LEU A 45 -0.95 -2.86 4.73
N GLN A 46 -1.80 -1.91 5.11
CA GLN A 46 -1.42 -0.50 5.11
C GLN A 46 -0.64 -0.17 6.39
N VAL A 47 0.55 0.38 6.22
CA VAL A 47 1.41 0.84 7.30
C VAL A 47 1.44 2.37 7.29
N GLY A 48 0.52 2.94 8.05
CA GLY A 48 0.38 4.39 8.22
C GLY A 48 1.25 4.95 9.35
N GLY A 49 1.14 6.25 9.58
CA GLY A 49 1.97 6.97 10.54
C GLY A 49 1.91 6.41 11.97
N THR A 50 0.73 6.02 12.46
CA THR A 50 0.59 5.43 13.81
C THR A 50 1.29 4.09 13.90
N ALA A 51 1.15 3.23 12.90
CA ALA A 51 1.84 1.94 12.85
C ALA A 51 3.38 2.12 12.81
N LEU A 52 3.87 3.14 12.08
CA LEU A 52 5.28 3.51 12.08
C LEU A 52 5.77 4.01 13.44
N GLN A 53 4.96 4.81 14.15
CA GLN A 53 5.28 5.30 15.50
C GLN A 53 5.42 4.14 16.49
N GLU A 54 4.57 3.12 16.43
CA GLU A 54 4.67 1.94 17.30
C GLU A 54 5.97 1.16 17.13
N VAL A 55 6.54 1.15 15.93
CA VAL A 55 7.89 0.58 15.71
C VAL A 55 8.99 1.63 15.87
N GLY A 56 8.68 2.78 16.50
CA GLY A 56 9.62 3.86 16.81
C GLY A 56 10.18 4.53 15.55
N ASN A 57 9.42 4.60 14.47
CA ASN A 57 9.84 5.11 13.15
C ASN A 57 11.18 4.47 12.67
N CYS A 58 11.44 3.25 13.09
CA CYS A 58 12.69 2.55 12.79
C CYS A 58 12.49 1.54 11.66
N ARG A 59 13.16 1.77 10.51
CA ARG A 59 13.07 0.91 9.33
C ARG A 59 13.39 -0.56 9.59
N ILE A 60 14.36 -0.83 10.48
CA ILE A 60 14.75 -2.21 10.83
C ILE A 60 13.68 -2.89 11.68
N ARG A 61 13.11 -2.16 12.65
CA ARG A 61 11.99 -2.68 13.45
C ARG A 61 10.74 -2.89 12.61
N LEU A 62 10.49 -2.03 11.62
CA LEU A 62 9.41 -2.22 10.66
C LEU A 62 9.59 -3.52 9.89
N ALA A 63 10.74 -3.73 9.27
CA ALA A 63 10.99 -4.96 8.50
C ALA A 63 10.82 -6.21 9.38
N ARG A 64 11.38 -6.23 10.58
CA ARG A 64 11.17 -7.34 11.55
C ARG A 64 9.72 -7.53 11.97
N LYS A 65 8.95 -6.44 12.12
CA LYS A 65 7.53 -6.53 12.45
C LYS A 65 6.72 -7.13 11.30
N LEU A 66 7.05 -6.79 10.06
CA LEU A 66 6.42 -7.36 8.88
C LEU A 66 6.71 -8.85 8.68
N GLU A 67 7.88 -9.36 9.09
CA GLU A 67 8.20 -10.78 9.03
C GLU A 67 7.21 -11.66 9.82
N VAL A 68 6.61 -11.11 10.88
CA VAL A 68 5.61 -11.82 11.70
C VAL A 68 4.35 -12.18 10.88
N TYR A 69 4.12 -11.49 9.76
CA TYR A 69 2.99 -11.72 8.86
C TYR A 69 3.34 -12.61 7.66
N THR A 70 4.50 -13.27 7.67
CA THR A 70 4.90 -14.18 6.60
C THR A 70 3.83 -15.25 6.37
N GLY A 71 3.36 -15.38 5.13
CA GLY A 71 2.28 -16.30 4.74
C GLY A 71 0.86 -15.81 5.07
N LEU A 72 0.72 -14.60 5.62
CA LEU A 72 -0.57 -13.97 5.92
C LEU A 72 -0.86 -12.74 5.06
N ILE A 73 0.19 -12.05 4.59
CA ILE A 73 0.08 -10.89 3.71
C ILE A 73 0.92 -11.09 2.45
N ASP A 74 0.51 -10.48 1.36
CA ASP A 74 1.20 -10.53 0.05
C ASP A 74 1.87 -9.19 -0.27
N GLY A 75 1.44 -8.13 0.38
CA GLY A 75 1.97 -6.79 0.15
C GLY A 75 1.80 -5.85 1.33
N VAL A 76 2.50 -4.74 1.24
CA VAL A 76 2.40 -3.63 2.18
C VAL A 76 2.28 -2.31 1.43
N VAL A 77 1.41 -1.42 1.88
CA VAL A 77 1.36 -0.02 1.43
C VAL A 77 1.93 0.86 2.53
N LEU A 78 2.98 1.61 2.20
CA LEU A 78 3.61 2.57 3.11
C LEU A 78 3.00 3.95 2.92
N ASP A 79 2.32 4.46 3.95
CA ASP A 79 1.72 5.78 3.97
C ASP A 79 2.25 6.60 5.14
N LYS A 80 3.22 7.47 4.87
CA LYS A 80 3.77 8.38 5.87
C LYS A 80 3.05 9.72 5.95
N SER A 81 2.06 9.98 5.07
CA SER A 81 1.36 11.27 5.00
C SER A 81 0.49 11.56 6.22
N MET A 82 0.21 10.56 7.05
CA MET A 82 -0.61 10.68 8.27
C MET A 82 -2.01 11.24 8.01
N TRP A 83 -2.56 11.03 6.81
CA TRP A 83 -3.91 11.47 6.41
C TRP A 83 -4.09 12.99 6.32
N HIS A 84 -3.02 13.77 6.47
CA HIS A 84 -3.07 15.23 6.50
C HIS A 84 -2.88 15.90 5.15
N GLY A 85 -3.06 15.17 4.04
CA GLY A 85 -2.90 15.71 2.68
C GLY A 85 -1.49 16.24 2.38
N ARG A 86 -0.49 15.84 3.18
CA ARG A 86 0.89 16.24 2.95
C ARG A 86 1.45 15.41 1.79
N PRO A 87 2.27 16.05 0.93
CA PRO A 87 2.99 15.34 -0.11
C PRO A 87 3.84 14.21 0.49
N MET A 88 3.96 13.11 -0.25
CA MET A 88 4.81 11.98 0.10
C MET A 88 6.26 12.43 0.28
N ASP A 89 6.87 11.99 1.39
CA ASP A 89 8.31 12.10 1.63
C ASP A 89 9.00 10.87 1.01
N ALA A 90 9.29 10.96 -0.29
CA ALA A 90 9.86 9.85 -1.06
C ALA A 90 11.22 9.39 -0.50
N GLU A 91 12.08 10.31 -0.07
CA GLU A 91 13.40 9.99 0.49
C GLU A 91 13.28 9.18 1.80
N ALA A 92 12.36 9.58 2.68
CA ALA A 92 12.11 8.83 3.88
C ALA A 92 11.51 7.44 3.57
N LEU A 93 10.60 7.32 2.59
CA LEU A 93 10.03 6.03 2.19
C LEU A 93 11.07 5.10 1.58
N LEU A 94 12.01 5.62 0.80
CA LEU A 94 13.12 4.83 0.24
C LEU A 94 13.89 4.06 1.30
N LEU A 95 14.13 4.67 2.47
CA LEU A 95 14.83 3.99 3.57
C LEU A 95 14.04 2.81 4.15
N TYR A 96 12.72 2.90 4.18
CA TYR A 96 11.85 1.80 4.62
C TYR A 96 11.78 0.71 3.55
N ILE A 97 11.60 1.09 2.28
CA ILE A 97 11.55 0.15 1.14
C ILE A 97 12.84 -0.66 1.09
N GLU A 98 14.01 -0.01 1.20
CA GLU A 98 15.30 -0.68 1.23
C GLU A 98 15.42 -1.72 2.34
N ALA A 99 15.00 -1.36 3.56
CA ALA A 99 15.07 -2.27 4.70
C ALA A 99 14.12 -3.48 4.54
N ILE A 100 12.90 -3.24 4.03
CA ILE A 100 11.93 -4.30 3.77
C ILE A 100 12.45 -5.22 2.67
N THR A 101 12.87 -4.69 1.52
CA THR A 101 13.32 -5.48 0.37
C THR A 101 14.54 -6.35 0.70
N ARG A 102 15.46 -5.86 1.55
CA ARG A 102 16.62 -6.64 2.00
C ARG A 102 16.23 -7.82 2.90
N GLN A 103 15.19 -7.68 3.70
CA GLN A 103 14.79 -8.66 4.70
C GLN A 103 13.67 -9.58 4.21
N ILE A 104 12.76 -9.05 3.38
CA ILE A 104 11.53 -9.74 2.93
C ILE A 104 11.40 -9.54 1.42
N SER A 105 12.21 -10.26 0.64
CA SER A 105 12.31 -10.08 -0.82
C SER A 105 11.04 -10.44 -1.61
N TRP A 106 10.15 -11.25 -1.03
CA TRP A 106 8.91 -11.68 -1.65
C TRP A 106 7.75 -10.69 -1.46
N LEU A 107 7.85 -9.77 -0.49
CA LEU A 107 6.76 -8.86 -0.14
C LEU A 107 6.61 -7.77 -1.19
N ARG A 108 5.42 -7.64 -1.76
CA ARG A 108 5.09 -6.55 -2.68
C ARG A 108 4.97 -5.24 -1.90
N ILE A 109 5.48 -4.17 -2.46
CA ILE A 109 5.46 -2.85 -1.80
C ILE A 109 4.68 -1.87 -2.65
N GLY A 110 3.78 -1.16 -2.01
CA GLY A 110 3.10 0.01 -2.53
C GLY A 110 3.43 1.25 -1.71
N VAL A 111 3.26 2.42 -2.27
CA VAL A 111 3.42 3.70 -1.60
C VAL A 111 2.20 4.56 -1.77
N ALA A 112 1.85 5.29 -0.72
CA ALA A 112 0.76 6.25 -0.68
C ALA A 112 1.22 7.57 -0.06
N GLY A 113 0.39 8.58 -0.20
CA GLY A 113 0.59 9.90 0.40
C GLY A 113 0.52 11.04 -0.60
N GLY A 114 -0.66 11.63 -0.72
CA GLY A 114 -0.91 12.77 -1.60
C GLY A 114 -0.81 12.47 -3.09
N LEU A 115 -0.77 11.19 -3.49
CA LEU A 115 -0.79 10.79 -4.89
C LEU A 115 -2.17 11.00 -5.51
N GLY A 116 -2.16 11.44 -6.74
CA GLY A 116 -3.34 11.69 -7.57
C GLY A 116 -2.90 11.96 -9.01
N PRO A 117 -3.84 12.28 -9.92
CA PRO A 117 -3.52 12.51 -11.34
C PRO A 117 -2.41 13.54 -11.55
N ASP A 118 -2.43 14.65 -10.79
CA ASP A 118 -1.52 15.78 -10.95
C ASP A 118 -0.26 15.70 -10.08
N THR A 119 -0.13 14.67 -9.24
CA THR A 119 0.96 14.55 -8.26
C THR A 119 1.72 13.23 -8.35
N MET A 120 1.55 12.48 -9.43
CA MET A 120 2.18 11.18 -9.63
C MET A 120 3.71 11.24 -9.61
N ASP A 121 4.29 12.36 -10.02
CA ASP A 121 5.73 12.61 -10.05
C ASP A 121 6.38 12.60 -8.66
N LEU A 122 5.61 12.74 -7.58
CA LEU A 122 6.09 12.51 -6.21
C LEU A 122 6.68 11.11 -6.01
N ALA A 123 6.21 10.10 -6.76
CA ALA A 123 6.72 8.73 -6.71
C ALA A 123 7.99 8.52 -7.55
N THR A 124 8.41 9.49 -8.37
CA THR A 124 9.57 9.38 -9.27
C THR A 124 10.84 8.86 -8.58
N PRO A 125 11.30 9.42 -7.43
CA PRO A 125 12.53 8.96 -6.80
C PRO A 125 12.46 7.48 -6.38
N ILE A 126 11.27 7.03 -5.99
CA ILE A 126 11.05 5.64 -5.58
C ILE A 126 11.07 4.71 -6.79
N LEU A 127 10.33 5.03 -7.85
CA LEU A 127 10.20 4.19 -9.04
C LEU A 127 11.51 4.10 -9.85
N GLN A 128 12.34 5.13 -9.83
CA GLN A 128 13.68 5.08 -10.40
C GLN A 128 14.56 4.01 -9.75
N ARG A 129 14.40 3.77 -8.46
CA ARG A 129 15.21 2.80 -7.71
C ARG A 129 14.51 1.45 -7.51
N TYR A 130 13.19 1.47 -7.44
CA TYR A 130 12.33 0.29 -7.21
C TYR A 130 11.15 0.29 -8.20
N PRO A 131 11.38 -0.07 -9.47
CA PRO A 131 10.39 0.05 -10.55
C PRO A 131 9.15 -0.85 -10.37
N LYS A 132 9.21 -1.83 -9.46
CA LYS A 132 8.11 -2.76 -9.15
C LYS A 132 7.20 -2.29 -8.01
N VAL A 133 7.49 -1.11 -7.42
CA VAL A 133 6.62 -0.52 -6.39
C VAL A 133 5.32 -0.05 -7.03
N SER A 134 4.20 -0.36 -6.38
CA SER A 134 2.88 0.14 -6.77
C SER A 134 2.56 1.48 -6.11
N VAL A 135 1.56 2.18 -6.63
CA VAL A 135 1.11 3.48 -6.13
C VAL A 135 -0.35 3.39 -5.68
N ASP A 136 -0.68 4.06 -4.57
CA ASP A 136 -2.02 4.10 -4.00
C ASP A 136 -2.46 5.55 -3.78
N ALA A 137 -3.71 5.85 -4.15
CA ALA A 137 -4.30 7.18 -4.01
C ALA A 137 -5.64 7.11 -3.28
N ARG A 138 -5.92 8.11 -2.45
CA ARG A 138 -7.17 8.18 -1.68
C ARG A 138 -7.79 9.58 -1.70
N SER A 139 -7.22 10.54 -1.00
CA SER A 139 -7.78 11.89 -0.87
C SER A 139 -7.84 12.65 -2.19
N GLN A 140 -6.85 12.48 -3.05
CA GLN A 140 -6.77 13.14 -4.35
C GLN A 140 -7.77 12.59 -5.39
N LEU A 141 -8.51 11.55 -5.05
CA LEU A 141 -9.61 11.00 -5.85
C LEU A 141 -10.98 11.58 -5.44
N ARG A 142 -10.96 12.70 -4.72
CA ARG A 142 -12.14 13.45 -4.26
C ARG A 142 -11.94 14.93 -4.53
N GLN A 143 -12.94 15.59 -5.03
CA GLN A 143 -12.85 17.03 -5.38
C GLN A 143 -12.47 17.90 -4.18
N SER A 144 -12.94 17.54 -3.00
CA SER A 144 -12.63 18.25 -1.74
C SER A 144 -11.23 17.95 -1.18
N GLY A 145 -10.58 16.87 -1.63
CA GLY A 145 -9.37 16.34 -1.01
C GLY A 145 -9.60 15.67 0.35
N ASN A 146 -10.84 15.61 0.85
CA ASN A 146 -11.19 14.96 2.11
C ASN A 146 -11.40 13.45 1.88
N PRO A 147 -10.63 12.56 2.54
CA PRO A 147 -10.70 11.12 2.33
C PRO A 147 -12.03 10.47 2.75
N TYR A 148 -12.90 11.20 3.42
CA TYR A 148 -14.21 10.72 3.89
C TYR A 148 -15.38 11.13 2.99
N ASP A 149 -15.14 12.02 2.02
CA ASP A 149 -16.17 12.41 1.06
C ASP A 149 -16.33 11.36 -0.04
N ASP A 150 -17.37 11.49 -0.84
CA ASP A 150 -17.64 10.60 -1.95
C ASP A 150 -16.50 10.64 -2.98
N VAL A 151 -16.23 9.48 -3.56
CA VAL A 151 -15.22 9.32 -4.61
C VAL A 151 -15.71 9.98 -5.90
N ASP A 152 -14.86 10.79 -6.53
CA ASP A 152 -15.07 11.30 -7.87
C ASP A 152 -14.54 10.29 -8.89
N TRP A 153 -15.46 9.62 -9.57
CA TRP A 153 -15.11 8.57 -10.54
C TRP A 153 -14.35 9.09 -11.76
N SER A 154 -14.53 10.37 -12.12
CA SER A 154 -13.74 10.99 -13.20
C SER A 154 -12.28 11.17 -12.79
N LEU A 155 -12.03 11.54 -11.53
CA LEU A 155 -10.68 11.58 -10.97
C LEU A 155 -10.06 10.18 -10.87
N VAL A 156 -10.85 9.16 -10.54
CA VAL A 156 -10.37 7.77 -10.51
C VAL A 156 -9.95 7.31 -11.89
N GLU A 157 -10.79 7.51 -12.90
CA GLU A 157 -10.49 7.16 -14.29
C GLU A 157 -9.19 7.85 -14.75
N HIS A 158 -9.11 9.15 -14.55
CA HIS A 158 -7.92 9.93 -14.88
C HIS A 158 -6.66 9.46 -14.12
N TYR A 159 -6.80 9.16 -12.83
CA TYR A 159 -5.70 8.61 -12.04
C TYR A 159 -5.18 7.28 -12.59
N VAL A 160 -6.08 6.36 -12.92
CA VAL A 160 -5.70 5.05 -13.45
C VAL A 160 -4.94 5.20 -14.77
N GLU A 161 -5.43 6.05 -15.69
CA GLU A 161 -4.76 6.32 -16.96
C GLU A 161 -3.37 6.94 -16.79
N VAL A 162 -3.25 7.91 -15.85
CA VAL A 162 -1.96 8.56 -15.56
C VAL A 162 -1.01 7.58 -14.90
N ALA A 163 -1.49 6.81 -13.92
CA ALA A 163 -0.68 5.83 -13.20
C ALA A 163 -0.14 4.74 -14.13
N ASP A 164 -0.97 4.20 -15.02
CA ASP A 164 -0.58 3.17 -15.97
C ASP A 164 0.55 3.69 -16.88
N ARG A 165 0.34 4.83 -17.53
CA ARG A 165 1.36 5.46 -18.38
C ARG A 165 2.64 5.84 -17.61
N PHE A 166 2.50 6.24 -16.35
CA PHE A 166 3.63 6.65 -15.53
C PHE A 166 4.47 5.44 -15.11
N LEU A 167 3.84 4.37 -14.64
CA LEU A 167 4.51 3.16 -14.20
C LEU A 167 5.20 2.41 -15.35
N ALA A 168 4.57 2.38 -16.54
CA ALA A 168 5.15 1.76 -17.73
C ALA A 168 6.56 2.29 -18.06
N ARG A 169 6.82 3.59 -17.85
CA ARG A 169 8.14 4.22 -18.12
C ARG A 169 9.28 3.60 -17.29
N TYR A 170 8.96 3.07 -16.11
CA TYR A 170 9.97 2.48 -15.20
C TYR A 170 10.04 0.97 -15.34
N GLN A 171 8.95 0.29 -15.71
CA GLN A 171 8.89 -1.16 -15.84
C GLN A 171 9.56 -1.66 -17.14
N GLU A 172 9.55 -0.86 -18.19
CA GLU A 172 10.21 -1.16 -19.47
C GLU A 172 11.70 -0.80 -19.48
N SER A 173 12.21 -0.19 -18.41
CA SER A 173 13.62 0.22 -18.34
C SER A 173 14.56 -0.98 -18.15
N PRO A 174 15.69 -1.07 -18.91
CA PRO A 174 16.68 -2.17 -18.80
C PRO A 174 17.32 -2.30 -17.40
N LEU A 175 17.12 -1.32 -16.52
CA LEU A 175 17.59 -1.35 -15.11
C LEU A 175 16.69 -2.16 -14.18
N ALA A 176 15.58 -2.73 -14.68
CA ALA A 176 14.60 -3.48 -13.87
C ALA A 176 14.89 -5.01 -13.80
N ALA A 177 16.03 -5.47 -14.33
CA ALA A 177 16.44 -6.87 -14.37
C ALA A 177 17.44 -7.22 -13.26
#